data_327a60d8265579ee7bc7f599bc266921
#
_entry.id   327a60d8265579ee7bc7f599bc266921
#
_cell.length_a   1.000
_cell.length_b   1.000
_cell.length_c   1.000
_cell.angle_alpha   90.00
_cell.angle_beta   90.00
_cell.angle_gamma   90.00
#
_symmetry.space_group_name_H-M   'P 1'
#
loop_
_entity.id
_entity.type
_entity.pdbx_description
1 polymer ?
#
loop_
_entity_poly.entity_id
_entity_poly.type
_entity_poly.pdbx_seq_one_letter_code
_entity_poly.pdbx_strand_id
1 'polypeptide(L)'
;MLPVIGLGTADTFNVSPSDAAAMAPLAQVVDALLDGRGSLIDTAPSYGQAEAVTGALLAREPNRRPQVFLATKISVQGHEAAMRQIEQSRRALRTDKLDLIQVHNLIDTRNQLALLRDLKRQGQTRYIGITHYTDAAHDELTELVEREKPDFVQINLSVGARNAEKRLLPACQANGVAVLVNRPFQDGALFRQVRDRPLPGLAADIGCTSWAQLFLKFIIGHPAVTAVIPATSKPANMVDNARAGFGQQPDAALRERIAALLG
;
A
#
# COMPACT_ATOMS: atom_id res chain seq x y z
N MET A 1 -11.03 -3.98 11.12
CA MET A 1 -10.39 -2.72 10.68
C MET A 1 -9.00 -3.09 10.16
N LEU A 2 -8.56 -2.53 9.03
CA LEU A 2 -7.19 -2.75 8.55
C LEU A 2 -6.21 -1.98 9.45
N PRO A 3 -5.03 -2.57 9.76
CA PRO A 3 -3.93 -1.83 10.37
C PRO A 3 -3.47 -0.69 9.46
N VAL A 4 -3.10 0.44 10.05
CA VAL A 4 -2.72 1.64 9.30
C VAL A 4 -1.37 1.54 8.59
N ILE A 5 -0.50 0.60 9.00
CA ILE A 5 0.79 0.31 8.35
C ILE A 5 0.69 -1.07 7.69
N GLY A 6 0.91 -1.11 6.39
CA GLY A 6 1.04 -2.30 5.57
C GLY A 6 2.44 -2.43 4.98
N LEU A 7 2.59 -3.32 4.01
CA LEU A 7 3.82 -3.60 3.28
C LEU A 7 3.56 -3.57 1.78
N GLY A 8 4.26 -2.70 1.04
CA GLY A 8 4.38 -2.75 -0.40
C GLY A 8 5.54 -3.65 -0.82
N THR A 9 5.40 -4.36 -1.93
CA THR A 9 6.42 -5.32 -2.42
C THR A 9 7.14 -4.85 -3.69
N ALA A 10 6.72 -3.73 -4.29
CA ALA A 10 7.35 -3.18 -5.49
C ALA A 10 8.86 -3.00 -5.28
N ASP A 11 9.65 -3.40 -6.27
CA ASP A 11 11.12 -3.30 -6.33
C ASP A 11 11.90 -4.01 -5.21
N THR A 12 11.25 -4.36 -4.10
CA THR A 12 11.90 -4.94 -2.91
C THR A 12 11.76 -6.45 -2.79
N PHE A 13 10.71 -7.05 -3.38
CA PHE A 13 10.44 -8.49 -3.36
C PHE A 13 10.72 -9.18 -4.70
N ASN A 14 11.38 -8.50 -5.63
CA ASN A 14 11.75 -9.07 -6.93
C ASN A 14 13.07 -9.84 -6.85
N VAL A 15 13.05 -10.98 -6.16
CA VAL A 15 14.17 -11.91 -6.04
C VAL A 15 13.75 -13.32 -6.49
N SER A 16 14.71 -14.22 -6.74
CA SER A 16 14.35 -15.61 -7.01
C SER A 16 13.80 -16.29 -5.75
N PRO A 17 12.61 -16.92 -5.79
CA PRO A 17 12.08 -17.68 -4.66
C PRO A 17 12.95 -18.88 -4.26
N SER A 18 13.86 -19.33 -5.13
CA SER A 18 14.82 -20.41 -4.84
C SER A 18 16.13 -19.91 -4.21
N ASP A 19 16.38 -18.61 -4.18
CA ASP A 19 17.54 -18.02 -3.52
C ASP A 19 17.26 -17.83 -2.02
N ALA A 20 17.73 -18.78 -1.22
CA ALA A 20 17.53 -18.78 0.23
C ALA A 20 18.15 -17.55 0.92
N ALA A 21 19.28 -17.04 0.42
CA ALA A 21 19.96 -15.88 0.98
C ALA A 21 19.17 -14.59 0.73
N ALA A 22 18.63 -14.41 -0.48
CA ALA A 22 17.78 -13.28 -0.81
C ALA A 22 16.39 -13.35 -0.12
N MET A 23 15.86 -14.56 0.09
CA MET A 23 14.57 -14.78 0.75
C MET A 23 14.60 -14.58 2.27
N ALA A 24 15.75 -14.82 2.91
CA ALA A 24 15.84 -14.76 4.38
C ALA A 24 15.49 -13.37 4.97
N PRO A 25 16.02 -12.25 4.49
CA PRO A 25 15.64 -10.93 5.01
C PRO A 25 14.16 -10.60 4.70
N LEU A 26 13.60 -11.05 3.58
CA LEU A 26 12.20 -10.80 3.23
C LEU A 26 11.24 -11.57 4.15
N ALA A 27 11.62 -12.77 4.58
CA ALA A 27 10.87 -13.50 5.61
C ALA A 27 10.79 -12.70 6.91
N GLN A 28 11.93 -12.16 7.36
CA GLN A 28 11.99 -11.32 8.55
C GLN A 28 11.21 -10.00 8.39
N VAL A 29 11.10 -9.45 7.17
CA VAL A 29 10.22 -8.29 6.90
C VAL A 29 8.75 -8.66 7.10
N VAL A 30 8.30 -9.83 6.62
CA VAL A 30 6.93 -10.31 6.83
C VAL A 30 6.68 -10.59 8.33
N ASP A 31 7.65 -11.20 9.03
CA ASP A 31 7.56 -11.42 10.48
C ASP A 31 7.42 -10.08 11.22
N ALA A 32 8.27 -9.09 10.90
CA ALA A 32 8.23 -7.76 11.52
C ALA A 32 6.91 -7.01 11.25
N LEU A 33 6.29 -7.20 10.07
CA LEU A 33 4.96 -6.67 9.77
C LEU A 33 3.92 -7.27 10.72
N LEU A 34 3.88 -8.60 10.84
CA LEU A 34 2.88 -9.31 11.65
C LEU A 34 3.08 -9.03 13.15
N ASP A 35 4.31 -9.04 13.64
CA ASP A 35 4.66 -8.71 15.02
C ASP A 35 4.29 -7.25 15.36
N GLY A 36 4.43 -6.34 14.37
CA GLY A 36 3.98 -4.96 14.45
C GLY A 36 2.47 -4.78 14.30
N ARG A 37 1.68 -5.87 14.35
CA ARG A 37 0.23 -5.89 14.16
C ARG A 37 -0.23 -5.39 12.78
N GLY A 38 0.66 -5.37 11.78
CA GLY A 38 0.31 -5.17 10.39
C GLY A 38 -0.32 -6.44 9.81
N SER A 39 -1.16 -6.30 8.79
CA SER A 39 -1.73 -7.45 8.09
C SER A 39 -1.84 -7.22 6.58
N LEU A 40 -1.72 -6.00 6.10
CA LEU A 40 -1.85 -5.67 4.68
C LEU A 40 -0.53 -5.90 3.94
N ILE A 41 -0.57 -6.75 2.90
CA ILE A 41 0.52 -6.89 1.91
C ILE A 41 -0.03 -6.54 0.54
N ASP A 42 0.59 -5.58 -0.14
CA ASP A 42 0.23 -5.16 -1.50
C ASP A 42 1.31 -5.59 -2.49
N THR A 43 0.89 -6.26 -3.54
CA THR A 43 1.75 -6.74 -4.63
C THR A 43 1.10 -6.50 -6.00
N ALA A 44 1.75 -6.93 -7.08
CA ALA A 44 1.19 -6.91 -8.44
C ALA A 44 1.92 -7.90 -9.36
N PRO A 45 1.25 -8.39 -10.42
CA PRO A 45 1.91 -9.20 -11.47
C PRO A 45 3.08 -8.49 -12.15
N SER A 46 3.03 -7.16 -12.24
CA SER A 46 4.08 -6.33 -12.86
C SER A 46 5.32 -6.13 -11.98
N TYR A 47 5.35 -6.66 -10.74
CA TYR A 47 6.49 -6.51 -9.82
C TYR A 47 7.48 -7.68 -9.89
N GLY A 48 7.65 -8.26 -11.08
CA GLY A 48 8.56 -9.39 -11.31
C GLY A 48 8.17 -10.63 -10.50
N GLN A 49 9.03 -11.07 -9.61
CA GLN A 49 8.81 -12.26 -8.78
C GLN A 49 8.06 -11.97 -7.46
N ALA A 50 7.64 -10.74 -7.22
CA ALA A 50 7.10 -10.33 -5.91
C ALA A 50 5.88 -11.16 -5.46
N GLU A 51 4.96 -11.52 -6.37
CA GLU A 51 3.84 -12.42 -6.03
C GLU A 51 4.31 -13.81 -5.63
N ALA A 52 5.27 -14.40 -6.38
CA ALA A 52 5.80 -15.72 -6.08
C ALA A 52 6.59 -15.75 -4.76
N VAL A 53 7.37 -14.70 -4.50
CA VAL A 53 8.08 -14.50 -3.23
C VAL A 53 7.09 -14.37 -2.07
N THR A 54 6.09 -13.51 -2.20
CA THR A 54 5.04 -13.32 -1.18
C THR A 54 4.32 -14.64 -0.89
N GLY A 55 3.88 -15.35 -1.93
CA GLY A 55 3.23 -16.66 -1.81
C GLY A 55 4.11 -17.70 -1.11
N ALA A 56 5.40 -17.76 -1.46
CA ALA A 56 6.34 -18.67 -0.82
C ALA A 56 6.56 -18.35 0.66
N LEU A 57 6.63 -17.05 1.03
CA LEU A 57 6.80 -16.62 2.41
C LEU A 57 5.56 -16.88 3.26
N LEU A 58 4.37 -16.64 2.73
CA LEU A 58 3.11 -16.91 3.44
C LEU A 58 2.85 -18.40 3.62
N ALA A 59 3.33 -19.24 2.69
CA ALA A 59 3.17 -20.69 2.75
C ALA A 59 4.16 -21.38 3.71
N ARG A 60 5.14 -20.68 4.27
CA ARG A 60 6.09 -21.27 5.25
C ARG A 60 5.41 -21.74 6.52
N GLU A 61 4.34 -21.06 6.91
CA GLU A 61 3.57 -21.37 8.11
C GLU A 61 2.08 -21.41 7.78
N PRO A 62 1.36 -22.49 8.11
CA PRO A 62 -0.05 -22.67 7.74
C PRO A 62 -0.97 -21.54 8.22
N ASN A 63 -0.63 -20.91 9.34
CA ASN A 63 -1.44 -19.86 9.97
C ASN A 63 -1.12 -18.43 9.50
N ARG A 64 -0.15 -18.22 8.61
CA ARG A 64 0.22 -16.87 8.14
C ARG A 64 -0.79 -16.29 7.16
N ARG A 65 -1.18 -17.07 6.14
CA ARG A 65 -2.11 -16.57 5.11
C ARG A 65 -3.43 -16.04 5.68
N PRO A 66 -4.09 -16.69 6.67
CA PRO A 66 -5.31 -16.18 7.29
C PRO A 66 -5.13 -14.85 8.04
N GLN A 67 -3.91 -14.49 8.47
CA GLN A 67 -3.61 -13.25 9.17
C GLN A 67 -3.40 -12.07 8.22
N VAL A 68 -3.23 -12.33 6.91
CA VAL A 68 -2.86 -11.32 5.92
C VAL A 68 -4.06 -10.90 5.08
N PHE A 69 -4.28 -9.59 4.99
CA PHE A 69 -5.10 -8.98 3.95
C PHE A 69 -4.21 -8.80 2.71
N LEU A 70 -4.47 -9.63 1.68
CA LEU A 70 -3.63 -9.72 0.50
C LEU A 70 -4.25 -8.96 -0.66
N ALA A 71 -3.54 -7.93 -1.14
CA ALA A 71 -3.92 -7.11 -2.27
C ALA A 71 -3.02 -7.38 -3.48
N THR A 72 -3.62 -7.54 -4.65
CA THR A 72 -2.92 -7.60 -5.94
C THR A 72 -3.63 -6.76 -6.99
N LYS A 73 -3.20 -6.83 -8.26
CA LYS A 73 -3.67 -5.93 -9.31
C LYS A 73 -3.91 -6.66 -10.64
N ILE A 74 -4.65 -6.00 -11.54
CA ILE A 74 -4.78 -6.37 -12.96
C ILE A 74 -4.11 -5.29 -13.79
N SER A 75 -3.20 -5.66 -14.69
CA SER A 75 -2.41 -4.74 -15.52
C SER A 75 -2.47 -5.06 -17.02
N VAL A 76 -3.53 -5.72 -17.47
CA VAL A 76 -3.77 -6.12 -18.86
C VAL A 76 -5.11 -5.61 -19.38
N GLN A 77 -5.28 -5.57 -20.69
CA GLN A 77 -6.54 -5.23 -21.34
C GLN A 77 -7.35 -6.48 -21.68
N GLY A 78 -8.67 -6.34 -21.64
CA GLY A 78 -9.62 -7.38 -22.05
C GLY A 78 -9.89 -8.45 -20.98
N HIS A 79 -11.09 -9.02 -21.06
CA HIS A 79 -11.64 -9.94 -20.06
C HIS A 79 -10.82 -11.21 -19.91
N GLU A 80 -10.52 -11.91 -21.01
CA GLU A 80 -9.79 -13.20 -20.95
C GLU A 80 -8.36 -13.05 -20.44
N ALA A 81 -7.67 -11.98 -20.85
CA ALA A 81 -6.31 -11.72 -20.38
C ALA A 81 -6.30 -11.41 -18.87
N ALA A 82 -7.29 -10.66 -18.39
CA ALA A 82 -7.45 -10.37 -16.97
C ALA A 82 -7.74 -11.62 -16.16
N MET A 83 -8.64 -12.48 -16.62
CA MET A 83 -8.92 -13.76 -15.95
C MET A 83 -7.69 -14.65 -15.87
N ARG A 84 -6.92 -14.76 -16.97
CA ARG A 84 -5.63 -15.49 -16.96
C ARG A 84 -4.64 -14.89 -15.97
N GLN A 85 -4.53 -13.56 -15.90
CA GLN A 85 -3.62 -12.88 -14.98
C GLN A 85 -4.02 -13.12 -13.52
N ILE A 86 -5.32 -13.03 -13.19
CA ILE A 86 -5.82 -13.34 -11.83
C ILE A 86 -5.49 -14.77 -11.42
N GLU A 87 -5.68 -15.73 -12.34
CA GLU A 87 -5.35 -17.13 -12.07
C GLU A 87 -3.84 -17.34 -11.89
N GLN A 88 -3.00 -16.64 -12.67
CA GLN A 88 -1.55 -16.65 -12.47
C GLN A 88 -1.18 -16.06 -11.11
N SER A 89 -1.80 -14.94 -10.71
CA SER A 89 -1.59 -14.35 -9.38
C SER A 89 -1.96 -15.29 -8.26
N ARG A 90 -3.10 -16.01 -8.36
CA ARG A 90 -3.50 -17.03 -7.37
C ARG A 90 -2.45 -18.13 -7.22
N ARG A 91 -1.94 -18.64 -8.35
CA ARG A 91 -0.88 -19.65 -8.35
C ARG A 91 0.41 -19.13 -7.75
N ALA A 92 0.86 -17.96 -8.15
CA ALA A 92 2.07 -17.32 -7.63
C ALA A 92 1.96 -17.07 -6.13
N LEU A 93 0.84 -16.52 -5.68
CA LEU A 93 0.54 -16.22 -4.28
C LEU A 93 0.16 -17.46 -3.45
N ARG A 94 0.02 -18.63 -4.10
CA ARG A 94 -0.35 -19.92 -3.47
C ARG A 94 -1.63 -19.83 -2.63
N THR A 95 -2.66 -19.14 -3.15
CA THR A 95 -3.92 -18.93 -2.45
C THR A 95 -5.10 -18.78 -3.41
N ASP A 96 -6.25 -19.33 -3.04
CA ASP A 96 -7.50 -19.14 -3.77
C ASP A 96 -8.24 -17.87 -3.34
N LYS A 97 -7.80 -17.24 -2.25
CA LYS A 97 -8.43 -16.04 -1.67
C LYS A 97 -7.57 -14.80 -1.87
N LEU A 98 -8.06 -13.90 -2.69
CA LEU A 98 -7.51 -12.53 -2.82
C LEU A 98 -8.45 -11.57 -2.10
N ASP A 99 -7.93 -10.80 -1.15
CA ASP A 99 -8.78 -9.89 -0.38
C ASP A 99 -9.13 -8.65 -1.18
N LEU A 100 -8.19 -8.13 -1.97
CA LEU A 100 -8.39 -6.95 -2.83
C LEU A 100 -7.73 -7.18 -4.19
N ILE A 101 -8.48 -6.92 -5.26
CA ILE A 101 -7.92 -6.83 -6.63
C ILE A 101 -8.16 -5.42 -7.15
N GLN A 102 -7.10 -4.78 -7.66
CA GLN A 102 -7.13 -3.39 -8.12
C GLN A 102 -6.83 -3.29 -9.62
N VAL A 103 -7.52 -2.40 -10.33
CA VAL A 103 -7.15 -2.02 -11.70
C VAL A 103 -5.86 -1.20 -11.65
N HIS A 104 -4.77 -1.73 -12.21
CA HIS A 104 -3.44 -1.14 -12.14
C HIS A 104 -3.28 -0.02 -13.15
N ASN A 105 -2.89 1.17 -12.67
CA ASN A 105 -2.60 2.35 -13.51
C ASN A 105 -3.72 2.69 -14.50
N LEU A 106 -4.98 2.43 -14.08
CA LEU A 106 -6.18 2.71 -14.84
C LEU A 106 -6.24 2.01 -16.22
N ILE A 107 -5.52 0.90 -16.40
CA ILE A 107 -5.52 0.13 -17.65
C ILE A 107 -6.89 -0.52 -17.86
N ASP A 108 -7.58 -0.16 -18.93
CA ASP A 108 -8.90 -0.71 -19.32
C ASP A 108 -9.94 -0.64 -18.17
N THR A 109 -9.93 0.47 -17.43
CA THR A 109 -10.63 0.63 -16.14
C THR A 109 -12.09 0.21 -16.20
N ARG A 110 -12.84 0.62 -17.23
CA ARG A 110 -14.27 0.34 -17.35
C ARG A 110 -14.55 -1.16 -17.42
N ASN A 111 -13.84 -1.88 -18.31
CA ASN A 111 -14.04 -3.32 -18.49
C ASN A 111 -13.53 -4.09 -17.29
N GLN A 112 -12.37 -3.69 -16.72
CA GLN A 112 -11.79 -4.36 -15.57
C GLN A 112 -12.62 -4.19 -14.30
N LEU A 113 -13.20 -2.99 -14.05
CA LEU A 113 -14.11 -2.80 -12.91
C LEU A 113 -15.39 -3.62 -13.06
N ALA A 114 -15.92 -3.76 -14.29
CA ALA A 114 -17.08 -4.62 -14.54
C ALA A 114 -16.76 -6.09 -14.19
N LEU A 115 -15.62 -6.60 -14.68
CA LEU A 115 -15.12 -7.94 -14.34
C LEU A 115 -14.94 -8.10 -12.82
N LEU A 116 -14.27 -7.17 -12.17
CA LEU A 116 -14.01 -7.25 -10.74
C LEU A 116 -15.29 -7.24 -9.90
N ARG A 117 -16.33 -6.49 -10.32
CA ARG A 117 -17.65 -6.53 -9.67
C ARG A 117 -18.29 -7.89 -9.79
N ASP A 118 -18.15 -8.55 -10.93
CA ASP A 118 -18.65 -9.92 -11.13
C ASP A 118 -17.92 -10.90 -10.22
N LEU A 119 -16.60 -10.84 -10.16
CA LEU A 119 -15.80 -11.68 -9.26
C LEU A 119 -16.13 -11.43 -7.78
N LYS A 120 -16.39 -10.19 -7.39
CA LYS A 120 -16.83 -9.86 -6.03
C LYS A 120 -18.20 -10.45 -5.72
N ARG A 121 -19.18 -10.34 -6.65
CA ARG A 121 -20.50 -10.98 -6.47
C ARG A 121 -20.44 -12.51 -6.35
N GLN A 122 -19.47 -13.12 -7.03
CA GLN A 122 -19.21 -14.56 -6.96
C GLN A 122 -18.39 -14.99 -5.73
N GLY A 123 -17.98 -14.04 -4.87
CA GLY A 123 -17.15 -14.32 -3.70
C GLY A 123 -15.69 -14.66 -4.00
N GLN A 124 -15.23 -14.42 -5.24
CA GLN A 124 -13.87 -14.74 -5.67
C GLN A 124 -12.84 -13.68 -5.23
N THR A 125 -13.29 -12.49 -4.90
CA THR A 125 -12.54 -11.45 -4.18
C THR A 125 -13.45 -10.77 -3.17
N ARG A 126 -12.90 -10.23 -2.08
CA ARG A 126 -13.70 -9.52 -1.06
C ARG A 126 -13.93 -8.07 -1.43
N TYR A 127 -12.90 -7.43 -1.98
CA TYR A 127 -12.90 -6.01 -2.31
C TYR A 127 -12.30 -5.77 -3.69
N ILE A 128 -12.70 -4.66 -4.30
CA ILE A 128 -12.20 -4.21 -5.60
C ILE A 128 -11.69 -2.77 -5.49
N GLY A 129 -10.72 -2.42 -6.32
CA GLY A 129 -10.12 -1.09 -6.28
C GLY A 129 -9.57 -0.62 -7.61
N ILE A 130 -9.10 0.62 -7.60
CA ILE A 130 -8.36 1.26 -8.68
C ILE A 130 -7.07 1.83 -8.10
N THR A 131 -6.02 1.95 -8.91
CA THR A 131 -4.75 2.50 -8.43
C THR A 131 -4.00 3.28 -9.49
N HIS A 132 -3.32 4.32 -9.06
CA HIS A 132 -2.26 4.99 -9.78
C HIS A 132 -1.22 5.55 -8.80
N TYR A 133 -0.03 5.92 -9.31
CA TYR A 133 1.10 6.32 -8.46
C TYR A 133 1.64 7.73 -8.77
N THR A 134 0.93 8.50 -9.60
CA THR A 134 1.34 9.86 -9.99
C THR A 134 0.25 10.90 -9.74
N ASP A 135 0.65 12.13 -9.45
CA ASP A 135 -0.25 13.28 -9.27
C ASP A 135 -1.10 13.57 -10.51
N ALA A 136 -0.56 13.30 -11.71
CA ALA A 136 -1.27 13.53 -12.97
C ALA A 136 -2.56 12.71 -13.12
N ALA A 137 -2.67 11.57 -12.43
CA ALA A 137 -3.86 10.72 -12.46
C ALA A 137 -4.93 11.10 -11.42
N HIS A 138 -4.66 12.06 -10.52
CA HIS A 138 -5.57 12.34 -9.40
C HIS A 138 -6.93 12.86 -9.85
N ASP A 139 -7.01 13.64 -10.93
CA ASP A 139 -8.29 14.14 -11.43
C ASP A 139 -9.14 12.99 -12.01
N GLU A 140 -8.55 12.10 -12.81
CA GLU A 140 -9.24 10.92 -13.34
C GLU A 140 -9.65 9.96 -12.21
N LEU A 141 -8.78 9.74 -11.23
CA LEU A 141 -9.11 8.94 -10.04
C LEU A 141 -10.28 9.55 -9.26
N THR A 142 -10.34 10.88 -9.16
CA THR A 142 -11.44 11.58 -8.48
C THR A 142 -12.78 11.31 -9.19
N GLU A 143 -12.82 11.49 -10.51
CA GLU A 143 -14.01 11.21 -11.31
C GLU A 143 -14.45 9.74 -11.20
N LEU A 144 -13.48 8.80 -11.19
CA LEU A 144 -13.75 7.37 -11.03
C LEU A 144 -14.28 7.04 -9.64
N VAL A 145 -13.74 7.64 -8.59
CA VAL A 145 -14.22 7.48 -7.21
C VAL A 145 -15.67 7.95 -7.09
N GLU A 146 -16.00 9.12 -7.63
CA GLU A 146 -17.34 9.69 -7.57
C GLU A 146 -18.37 8.87 -8.38
N ARG A 147 -17.99 8.40 -9.57
CA ARG A 147 -18.88 7.68 -10.47
C ARG A 147 -18.99 6.19 -10.14
N GLU A 148 -17.86 5.53 -9.94
CA GLU A 148 -17.76 4.07 -9.85
C GLU A 148 -17.81 3.54 -8.41
N LYS A 149 -17.46 4.37 -7.43
CA LYS A 149 -17.45 4.04 -5.99
C LYS A 149 -16.80 2.68 -5.70
N PRO A 150 -15.53 2.46 -6.11
CA PRO A 150 -14.83 1.23 -5.77
C PRO A 150 -14.67 1.11 -4.24
N ASP A 151 -14.41 -0.08 -3.72
CA ASP A 151 -14.16 -0.23 -2.28
C ASP A 151 -12.86 0.45 -1.86
N PHE A 152 -11.83 0.43 -2.74
CA PHE A 152 -10.52 0.99 -2.46
C PHE A 152 -10.01 1.85 -3.63
N VAL A 153 -9.26 2.89 -3.28
CA VAL A 153 -8.35 3.57 -4.19
C VAL A 153 -6.94 3.56 -3.62
N GLN A 154 -5.94 3.26 -4.45
CA GLN A 154 -4.54 3.33 -4.05
C GLN A 154 -3.84 4.46 -4.79
N ILE A 155 -3.21 5.38 -4.07
CA ILE A 155 -2.68 6.65 -4.58
C ILE A 155 -1.33 7.00 -3.96
N ASN A 156 -0.55 7.84 -4.63
CA ASN A 156 0.60 8.47 -4.00
C ASN A 156 0.19 9.63 -3.09
N LEU A 157 0.77 9.65 -1.92
CA LEU A 157 0.69 10.75 -0.96
C LEU A 157 1.94 10.73 -0.08
N SER A 158 2.55 11.89 0.10
CA SER A 158 3.68 12.06 1.01
C SER A 158 3.73 13.49 1.52
N VAL A 159 4.63 13.77 2.46
CA VAL A 159 4.86 15.15 2.94
C VAL A 159 5.22 16.09 1.80
N GLY A 160 5.97 15.61 0.79
CA GLY A 160 6.41 16.41 -0.37
C GLY A 160 5.52 16.26 -1.62
N ALA A 161 4.44 15.44 -1.59
CA ALA A 161 3.52 15.26 -2.72
C ALA A 161 2.09 15.19 -2.19
N ARG A 162 1.44 16.35 -2.09
CA ARG A 162 0.16 16.54 -1.40
C ARG A 162 -1.02 16.80 -2.35
N ASN A 163 -0.85 16.59 -3.65
CA ASN A 163 -1.88 16.92 -4.63
C ASN A 163 -3.23 16.18 -4.36
N ALA A 164 -3.18 14.95 -3.85
CA ALA A 164 -4.37 14.19 -3.51
C ALA A 164 -5.27 14.87 -2.46
N GLU A 165 -4.71 15.68 -1.58
CA GLU A 165 -5.47 16.39 -0.52
C GLU A 165 -6.45 17.42 -1.06
N LYS A 166 -6.25 17.93 -2.30
CA LYS A 166 -7.07 18.99 -2.89
C LYS A 166 -8.47 18.51 -3.25
N ARG A 167 -8.61 17.35 -3.90
CA ARG A 167 -9.88 16.84 -4.44
C ARG A 167 -10.09 15.36 -4.17
N LEU A 168 -9.08 14.51 -4.42
CA LEU A 168 -9.22 13.06 -4.41
C LEU A 168 -9.52 12.51 -3.01
N LEU A 169 -8.79 12.91 -1.98
CA LEU A 169 -9.05 12.47 -0.61
C LEU A 169 -10.41 12.94 -0.09
N PRO A 170 -10.84 14.21 -0.29
CA PRO A 170 -12.21 14.64 -0.01
C PRO A 170 -13.28 13.81 -0.74
N ALA A 171 -13.08 13.50 -2.03
CA ALA A 171 -14.01 12.67 -2.79
C ALA A 171 -14.08 11.23 -2.23
N CYS A 172 -12.96 10.63 -1.86
CA CYS A 172 -12.92 9.31 -1.22
C CYS A 172 -13.72 9.31 0.09
N GLN A 173 -13.51 10.31 0.94
CA GLN A 173 -14.21 10.43 2.21
C GLN A 173 -15.71 10.60 2.02
N ALA A 174 -16.14 11.46 1.09
CA ALA A 174 -17.55 11.71 0.78
C ALA A 174 -18.27 10.48 0.22
N ASN A 175 -17.55 9.60 -0.49
CA ASN A 175 -18.12 8.40 -1.11
C ASN A 175 -17.86 7.10 -0.33
N GLY A 176 -17.20 7.16 0.84
CA GLY A 176 -16.91 5.99 1.66
C GLY A 176 -15.89 5.03 1.03
N VAL A 177 -14.99 5.53 0.16
CA VAL A 177 -13.95 4.77 -0.50
C VAL A 177 -12.69 4.72 0.37
N ALA A 178 -12.21 3.53 0.67
CA ALA A 178 -10.98 3.35 1.47
C ALA A 178 -9.74 3.73 0.67
N VAL A 179 -8.77 4.37 1.33
CA VAL A 179 -7.55 4.88 0.69
C VAL A 179 -6.32 4.11 1.16
N LEU A 180 -5.60 3.51 0.21
CA LEU A 180 -4.25 2.97 0.41
C LEU A 180 -3.23 3.97 -0.16
N VAL A 181 -2.20 4.26 0.62
CA VAL A 181 -1.16 5.21 0.19
C VAL A 181 0.10 4.47 -0.21
N ASN A 182 0.50 4.61 -1.48
CA ASN A 182 1.80 4.18 -2.00
C ASN A 182 2.82 5.33 -2.02
N ARG A 183 4.09 5.03 -2.31
CA ARG A 183 5.21 5.98 -2.43
C ARG A 183 5.33 7.00 -1.26
N PRO A 184 5.16 6.59 0.01
CA PRO A 184 5.15 7.50 1.15
C PRO A 184 6.47 8.27 1.33
N PHE A 185 7.57 7.75 0.77
CA PHE A 185 8.92 8.30 0.88
C PHE A 185 9.46 8.85 -0.44
N GLN A 186 8.64 8.92 -1.52
CA GLN A 186 9.05 9.37 -2.87
C GLN A 186 10.32 8.64 -3.35
N ASP A 187 10.29 7.31 -3.30
CA ASP A 187 11.42 6.44 -3.69
C ASP A 187 12.73 6.84 -2.97
N GLY A 188 12.61 7.22 -1.72
CA GLY A 188 13.72 7.62 -0.86
C GLY A 188 14.18 9.09 -1.04
N ALA A 189 13.53 9.90 -1.89
CA ALA A 189 13.88 11.30 -2.07
C ALA A 189 13.76 12.11 -0.75
N LEU A 190 12.72 11.84 0.04
CA LEU A 190 12.54 12.51 1.32
C LEU A 190 13.70 12.26 2.30
N PHE A 191 14.24 11.06 2.33
CA PHE A 191 15.40 10.77 3.19
C PHE A 191 16.67 11.49 2.75
N ARG A 192 16.84 11.72 1.43
CA ARG A 192 17.97 12.52 0.92
C ARG A 192 17.87 13.99 1.38
N GLN A 193 16.65 14.53 1.45
CA GLN A 193 16.41 15.92 1.90
C GLN A 193 16.69 16.14 3.39
N VAL A 194 16.58 15.09 4.21
CA VAL A 194 16.75 15.19 5.67
C VAL A 194 17.99 14.46 6.20
N ARG A 195 18.89 13.99 5.30
CA ARG A 195 20.05 13.16 5.65
C ARG A 195 20.87 13.72 6.80
N ASP A 196 21.17 15.03 6.77
CA ASP A 196 22.04 15.70 7.73
C ASP A 196 21.24 16.57 8.71
N ARG A 197 19.94 16.35 8.80
CA ARG A 197 19.04 17.10 9.69
C ARG A 197 18.68 16.27 10.92
N PRO A 198 18.84 16.81 12.12
CA PRO A 198 18.35 16.16 13.32
C PRO A 198 16.83 15.99 13.26
N LEU A 199 16.31 14.97 13.92
CA LEU A 199 14.88 14.82 14.07
C LEU A 199 14.33 16.00 14.87
N PRO A 200 13.28 16.70 14.37
CA PRO A 200 12.76 17.90 15.01
C PRO A 200 12.08 17.58 16.36
N GLY A 201 12.08 18.53 17.29
CA GLY A 201 11.50 18.34 18.62
C GLY A 201 10.03 17.89 18.59
N LEU A 202 9.23 18.40 17.63
CA LEU A 202 7.82 18.00 17.46
C LEU A 202 7.64 16.49 17.19
N ALA A 203 8.67 15.79 16.74
CA ALA A 203 8.60 14.34 16.53
C ALA A 203 8.47 13.59 17.86
N ALA A 204 9.15 14.07 18.92
CA ALA A 204 9.06 13.51 20.27
C ALA A 204 7.65 13.66 20.84
N ASP A 205 6.94 14.76 20.55
CA ASP A 205 5.59 15.04 21.04
C ASP A 205 4.57 13.95 20.62
N ILE A 206 4.84 13.29 19.47
CA ILE A 206 4.00 12.21 18.94
C ILE A 206 4.72 10.85 18.96
N GLY A 207 5.80 10.73 19.74
CA GLY A 207 6.52 9.48 19.95
C GLY A 207 7.29 8.94 18.75
N CYS A 208 7.68 9.79 17.78
CA CYS A 208 8.53 9.41 16.67
C CYS A 208 10.00 9.43 17.06
N THR A 209 10.73 8.39 16.68
CA THR A 209 12.18 8.24 16.90
C THR A 209 12.97 8.24 15.59
N SER A 210 12.29 8.36 14.45
CA SER A 210 12.88 8.43 13.11
C SER A 210 12.11 9.35 12.18
N TRP A 211 12.78 9.82 11.12
CA TRP A 211 12.12 10.54 10.03
C TRP A 211 11.10 9.69 9.29
N ALA A 212 11.33 8.37 9.18
CA ALA A 212 10.36 7.47 8.55
C ALA A 212 9.04 7.46 9.31
N GLN A 213 9.09 7.33 10.65
CA GLN A 213 7.89 7.39 11.48
C GLN A 213 7.17 8.73 11.35
N LEU A 214 7.90 9.84 11.32
CA LEU A 214 7.31 11.18 11.17
C LEU A 214 6.59 11.33 9.83
N PHE A 215 7.21 10.88 8.73
CA PHE A 215 6.60 10.92 7.41
C PHE A 215 5.38 10.02 7.30
N LEU A 216 5.42 8.82 7.90
CA LEU A 216 4.27 7.92 7.91
C LEU A 216 3.13 8.47 8.77
N LYS A 217 3.42 9.04 9.94
CA LYS A 217 2.40 9.68 10.79
C LYS A 217 1.73 10.86 10.08
N PHE A 218 2.48 11.68 9.33
CA PHE A 218 1.88 12.70 8.48
C PHE A 218 0.78 12.14 7.58
N ILE A 219 1.02 10.99 6.96
CA ILE A 219 0.08 10.34 6.04
C ILE A 219 -1.11 9.76 6.79
N ILE A 220 -0.86 8.90 7.79
CA ILE A 220 -1.94 8.20 8.51
C ILE A 220 -2.76 9.11 9.44
N GLY A 221 -2.26 10.30 9.76
CA GLY A 221 -3.02 11.35 10.45
C GLY A 221 -4.06 12.04 9.56
N HIS A 222 -4.12 11.77 8.25
CA HIS A 222 -5.17 12.30 7.39
C HIS A 222 -6.44 11.44 7.52
N PRO A 223 -7.62 12.02 7.83
CA PRO A 223 -8.83 11.26 8.18
C PRO A 223 -9.37 10.38 7.03
N ALA A 224 -9.06 10.69 5.77
CA ALA A 224 -9.46 9.88 4.63
C ALA A 224 -8.52 8.68 4.38
N VAL A 225 -7.34 8.61 4.99
CA VAL A 225 -6.38 7.54 4.76
C VAL A 225 -6.72 6.31 5.59
N THR A 226 -6.81 5.16 4.94
CA THR A 226 -7.06 3.87 5.59
C THR A 226 -5.76 3.20 6.01
N ALA A 227 -4.78 3.13 5.11
CA ALA A 227 -3.47 2.55 5.39
C ALA A 227 -2.40 3.09 4.43
N VAL A 228 -1.14 2.99 4.85
CA VAL A 228 0.03 3.29 4.02
C VAL A 228 0.86 2.03 3.83
N ILE A 229 1.42 1.83 2.64
CA ILE A 229 2.16 0.62 2.24
C ILE A 229 3.62 0.92 1.85
N PRO A 230 4.46 1.33 2.81
CA PRO A 230 5.89 1.48 2.54
C PRO A 230 6.51 0.16 2.09
N ALA A 231 7.38 0.20 1.07
CA ALA A 231 8.13 -0.96 0.61
C ALA A 231 9.51 -1.00 1.25
N THR A 232 9.94 -2.19 1.66
CA THR A 232 11.29 -2.41 2.19
C THR A 232 11.71 -3.88 2.09
N SER A 233 13.02 -4.11 1.87
CA SER A 233 13.67 -5.42 1.99
C SER A 233 14.45 -5.59 3.30
N LYS A 234 14.43 -4.57 4.19
CA LYS A 234 15.19 -4.54 5.44
C LYS A 234 14.27 -4.72 6.64
N PRO A 235 14.45 -5.77 7.48
CA PRO A 235 13.62 -6.02 8.66
C PRO A 235 13.58 -4.83 9.62
N ALA A 236 14.72 -4.20 9.88
CA ALA A 236 14.80 -3.04 10.78
C ALA A 236 13.93 -1.87 10.31
N ASN A 237 13.84 -1.64 8.97
CA ASN A 237 12.96 -0.61 8.43
C ASN A 237 11.48 -0.96 8.63
N MET A 238 11.10 -2.25 8.52
CA MET A 238 9.71 -2.66 8.75
C MET A 238 9.32 -2.49 10.22
N VAL A 239 10.21 -2.86 11.14
CA VAL A 239 10.03 -2.61 12.59
C VAL A 239 9.84 -1.11 12.85
N ASP A 240 10.69 -0.27 12.24
CA ASP A 240 10.61 1.18 12.41
C ASP A 240 9.32 1.76 11.83
N ASN A 241 8.94 1.35 10.61
CA ASN A 241 7.69 1.76 9.96
C ASN A 241 6.45 1.37 10.78
N ALA A 242 6.41 0.14 11.32
CA ALA A 242 5.29 -0.35 12.11
C ALA A 242 5.03 0.53 13.36
N ARG A 243 6.08 1.07 13.97
CA ARG A 243 5.96 1.97 15.13
C ARG A 243 5.16 3.24 14.84
N ALA A 244 5.13 3.72 13.59
CA ALA A 244 4.32 4.86 13.21
C ALA A 244 2.81 4.63 13.43
N GLY A 245 2.36 3.38 13.39
CA GLY A 245 0.96 3.01 13.64
C GLY A 245 0.50 3.14 15.09
N PHE A 246 1.43 3.37 16.03
CA PHE A 246 1.12 3.42 17.45
C PHE A 246 1.22 4.84 18.02
N GLY A 247 0.59 5.03 19.19
CA GLY A 247 0.60 6.30 19.91
C GLY A 247 -0.24 7.38 19.22
N GLN A 248 0.00 8.64 19.59
CA GLN A 248 -0.75 9.78 19.08
C GLN A 248 -0.52 9.99 17.59
N GLN A 249 -1.61 10.21 16.87
CA GLN A 249 -1.57 10.61 15.46
C GLN A 249 -1.66 12.15 15.36
N PRO A 250 -0.97 12.77 14.39
CA PRO A 250 -1.03 14.22 14.22
C PRO A 250 -2.41 14.66 13.75
N ASP A 251 -2.92 15.72 14.35
CA ASP A 251 -4.06 16.45 13.84
C ASP A 251 -3.68 17.31 12.60
N ALA A 252 -4.66 18.03 12.04
CA ALA A 252 -4.45 18.85 10.87
C ALA A 252 -3.37 19.93 11.08
N ALA A 253 -3.35 20.57 12.25
CA ALA A 253 -2.39 21.62 12.56
C ALA A 253 -0.96 21.08 12.67
N LEU A 254 -0.79 19.92 13.30
CA LEU A 254 0.52 19.27 13.42
C LEU A 254 0.98 18.70 12.07
N ARG A 255 0.07 18.20 11.23
CA ARG A 255 0.40 17.78 9.85
C ARG A 255 0.97 18.97 9.03
N GLU A 256 0.38 20.17 9.13
CA GLU A 256 0.93 21.35 8.45
C GLU A 256 2.32 21.74 8.99
N ARG A 257 2.54 21.65 10.30
CA ARG A 257 3.87 21.85 10.89
C ARG A 257 4.91 20.83 10.39
N ILE A 258 4.52 19.57 10.24
CA ILE A 258 5.39 18.52 9.66
C ILE A 258 5.69 18.84 8.19
N ALA A 259 4.69 19.24 7.41
CA ALA A 259 4.89 19.62 6.01
C ALA A 259 5.85 20.79 5.84
N ALA A 260 5.76 21.80 6.70
CA ALA A 260 6.65 22.96 6.69
C ALA A 260 8.14 22.64 6.96
N LEU A 261 8.46 21.43 7.45
CA LEU A 261 9.86 21.01 7.65
C LEU A 261 10.61 20.79 6.33
N LEU A 262 9.91 20.56 5.23
CA LEU A 262 10.51 20.26 3.92
C LEU A 262 10.41 21.41 2.91
N GLY A 263 9.71 22.48 3.28
CA GLY A 263 9.51 23.68 2.47
C GLY A 263 10.67 24.67 2.53
#